data_582174cbee147758e5027301a3a7b7cd
#
_entry.id   582174cbee147758e5027301a3a7b7cd
#
_cell.length_a   1.000
_cell.length_b   1.000
_cell.length_c   1.000
_cell.angle_alpha   90.00
_cell.angle_beta   90.00
_cell.angle_gamma   90.00
#
_symmetry.space_group_name_H-M   'P 1'
#
loop_
_entity.id
_entity.type
_entity.pdbx_description
1 polymer ?
#
loop_
_entity_poly.entity_id
_entity_poly.type
_entity_poly.pdbx_seq_one_letter_code
_entity_poly.pdbx_strand_id
1 'polypeptide(L)'
;MKDNKNNESPRTEPVQSATFSNSVNSEIRRAAATGIYDIRGGGAKRKVPHFDDLLFLGASISRYPLEGYREKCETKVILGTRFAKNPLELDIPITIAGMSFGALSGNAKESLGRGATLAGTSTTTGDGGMTEEEREHSSKLVYQYLPSRYGMNPVDLRKADAIEIVVGQGAKPGGGGMLLGQKISDRVAQMRNLPKGIDQRSSCRHPDWTGPDDLEIKILELREITSWKVPIYLKIAGARPYFDTALAVKA
;
A
#
# COMPACT_ATOMS: atom_id res chain seq x y z
N MET A 1 64.04 -21.45 -32.56
CA MET A 1 62.64 -21.10 -32.82
C MET A 1 61.76 -21.78 -31.78
N LYS A 2 61.33 -21.07 -30.76
CA LYS A 2 60.40 -21.57 -29.75
C LYS A 2 59.23 -20.60 -29.72
N ASP A 3 58.10 -21.09 -30.18
CA ASP A 3 56.84 -20.37 -30.18
C ASP A 3 56.40 -20.12 -28.73
N ASN A 4 56.34 -18.85 -28.39
CA ASN A 4 55.79 -18.38 -27.13
C ASN A 4 54.27 -18.29 -27.31
N LYS A 5 53.54 -19.36 -26.97
CA LYS A 5 52.07 -19.31 -26.90
C LYS A 5 51.70 -18.52 -25.66
N ASN A 6 51.22 -17.33 -25.88
CA ASN A 6 50.55 -16.51 -24.87
C ASN A 6 49.38 -17.30 -24.27
N ASN A 7 49.55 -17.73 -23.05
CA ASN A 7 48.51 -18.33 -22.24
C ASN A 7 47.70 -17.19 -21.60
N GLU A 8 46.86 -16.52 -22.41
CA GLU A 8 45.85 -15.64 -21.84
C GLU A 8 44.77 -16.52 -21.19
N SER A 9 44.79 -16.55 -19.88
CA SER A 9 43.65 -17.09 -19.11
C SER A 9 42.37 -16.39 -19.56
N PRO A 10 41.26 -17.12 -19.74
CA PRO A 10 39.99 -16.48 -20.13
C PRO A 10 39.65 -15.45 -19.04
N ARG A 11 39.55 -14.18 -19.43
CA ARG A 11 39.04 -13.13 -18.56
C ARG A 11 37.58 -13.50 -18.25
N THR A 12 37.38 -14.09 -17.08
CA THR A 12 36.04 -14.29 -16.57
C THR A 12 35.43 -12.90 -16.42
N GLU A 13 34.35 -12.65 -17.12
CA GLU A 13 33.60 -11.42 -16.92
C GLU A 13 33.26 -11.30 -15.42
N PRO A 14 33.42 -10.10 -14.82
CA PRO A 14 33.18 -9.94 -13.40
C PRO A 14 31.71 -10.29 -13.13
N VAL A 15 31.49 -11.24 -12.22
CA VAL A 15 30.15 -11.65 -11.79
C VAL A 15 29.45 -10.42 -11.25
N GLN A 16 28.40 -9.98 -11.93
CA GLN A 16 27.62 -8.82 -11.54
C GLN A 16 26.76 -9.19 -10.31
N SER A 17 26.94 -8.46 -9.22
CA SER A 17 26.12 -8.64 -8.03
C SER A 17 24.67 -8.27 -8.29
N ALA A 18 23.74 -9.15 -7.95
CA ALA A 18 22.31 -8.86 -8.02
C ALA A 18 21.88 -7.73 -7.03
N THR A 19 22.65 -7.52 -5.96
CA THR A 19 22.40 -6.49 -4.95
C THR A 19 23.09 -5.17 -5.31
N PHE A 20 24.35 -5.27 -5.75
CA PHE A 20 25.17 -4.11 -6.12
C PHE A 20 25.26 -3.99 -7.64
N SER A 21 24.13 -3.68 -8.28
CA SER A 21 24.10 -3.41 -9.72
C SER A 21 24.92 -2.15 -10.07
N ASN A 22 25.22 -1.95 -11.35
CA ASN A 22 25.95 -0.77 -11.80
C ASN A 22 25.26 0.54 -11.40
N SER A 23 23.92 0.58 -11.43
CA SER A 23 23.15 1.75 -10.99
C SER A 23 23.30 2.01 -9.50
N VAL A 24 23.21 0.97 -8.67
CA VAL A 24 23.38 1.09 -7.20
C VAL A 24 24.80 1.55 -6.88
N ASN A 25 25.83 0.97 -7.49
CA ASN A 25 27.21 1.38 -7.31
C ASN A 25 27.47 2.83 -7.75
N SER A 26 26.84 3.29 -8.83
CA SER A 26 26.92 4.68 -9.28
C SER A 26 26.29 5.65 -8.27
N GLU A 27 25.13 5.30 -7.71
CA GLU A 27 24.47 6.08 -6.66
C GLU A 27 25.32 6.16 -5.38
N ILE A 28 25.90 5.05 -4.95
CA ILE A 28 26.79 5.00 -3.78
C ILE A 28 28.02 5.91 -4.01
N ARG A 29 28.68 5.78 -5.16
CA ARG A 29 29.83 6.62 -5.50
C ARG A 29 29.49 8.10 -5.53
N ARG A 30 28.35 8.47 -6.11
CA ARG A 30 27.87 9.85 -6.15
C ARG A 30 27.60 10.38 -4.73
N ALA A 31 26.88 9.62 -3.91
CA ALA A 31 26.60 10.00 -2.53
C ALA A 31 27.90 10.13 -1.72
N ALA A 32 28.86 9.23 -1.89
CA ALA A 32 30.16 9.32 -1.23
C ALA A 32 30.99 10.55 -1.67
N ALA A 33 30.92 10.93 -2.95
CA ALA A 33 31.66 12.06 -3.49
C ALA A 33 31.03 13.41 -3.15
N THR A 34 29.70 13.49 -3.04
CA THR A 34 28.97 14.77 -2.91
C THR A 34 28.35 15.00 -1.54
N GLY A 35 28.22 13.96 -0.72
CA GLY A 35 27.45 14.01 0.53
C GLY A 35 25.94 14.14 0.32
N ILE A 36 25.45 14.08 -0.93
CA ILE A 36 24.05 14.24 -1.28
C ILE A 36 23.41 12.87 -1.57
N TYR A 37 22.36 12.55 -0.85
CA TYR A 37 21.57 11.34 -1.04
C TYR A 37 20.34 11.63 -1.89
N ASP A 38 20.01 10.73 -2.81
CA ASP A 38 18.75 10.81 -3.52
C ASP A 38 17.59 10.44 -2.60
N ILE A 39 16.63 11.36 -2.50
CA ILE A 39 15.38 11.09 -1.81
C ILE A 39 14.47 10.35 -2.78
N ARG A 40 14.33 9.05 -2.59
CA ARG A 40 13.50 8.18 -3.43
C ARG A 40 12.52 7.37 -2.57
N GLY A 41 11.40 7.02 -3.17
CA GLY A 41 10.55 5.98 -2.62
C GLY A 41 11.31 4.65 -2.52
N GLY A 42 11.22 3.96 -1.38
CA GLY A 42 11.83 2.65 -1.22
C GLY A 42 11.04 1.62 -2.05
N GLY A 43 11.62 1.12 -3.12
CA GLY A 43 11.07 0.02 -3.93
C GLY A 43 12.15 -1.01 -4.21
N ALA A 44 11.76 -2.20 -4.65
CA ALA A 44 12.70 -3.22 -5.09
C ALA A 44 13.42 -2.73 -6.35
N LYS A 45 14.75 -2.72 -6.33
CA LYS A 45 15.59 -2.38 -7.50
C LYS A 45 16.04 -3.59 -8.30
N ARG A 46 15.88 -4.78 -7.75
CA ARG A 46 16.13 -6.05 -8.44
C ARG A 46 14.82 -6.61 -9.01
N LYS A 47 14.93 -7.53 -9.97
CA LYS A 47 13.78 -8.28 -10.47
C LYS A 47 13.13 -9.02 -9.31
N VAL A 48 11.85 -8.82 -9.13
CA VAL A 48 11.00 -9.52 -8.16
C VAL A 48 9.92 -10.29 -8.94
N PRO A 49 9.27 -11.31 -8.35
CA PRO A 49 8.15 -11.99 -8.98
C PRO A 49 7.05 -11.00 -9.39
N HIS A 50 6.43 -11.22 -10.54
CA HIS A 50 5.31 -10.47 -11.05
C HIS A 50 4.25 -11.40 -11.66
N PHE A 51 3.16 -10.88 -12.19
CA PHE A 51 2.04 -11.72 -12.64
C PHE A 51 2.42 -12.70 -13.75
N ASP A 52 3.39 -12.38 -14.61
CA ASP A 52 3.86 -13.31 -15.66
C ASP A 52 4.63 -14.52 -15.09
N ASP A 53 5.07 -14.45 -13.84
CA ASP A 53 5.72 -15.57 -13.14
C ASP A 53 4.69 -16.51 -12.45
N LEU A 54 3.38 -16.20 -12.54
CA LEU A 54 2.31 -16.97 -11.92
C LEU A 54 1.60 -17.84 -12.96
N LEU A 55 1.27 -19.07 -12.56
CA LEU A 55 0.49 -19.99 -13.35
C LEU A 55 -0.71 -20.46 -12.53
N PHE A 56 -1.92 -20.34 -13.07
CA PHE A 56 -3.09 -20.93 -12.51
C PHE A 56 -3.15 -22.41 -12.86
N LEU A 57 -3.15 -23.27 -11.84
CA LEU A 57 -3.31 -24.70 -12.04
C LEU A 57 -4.79 -25.05 -12.18
N GLY A 58 -5.14 -25.64 -13.32
CA GLY A 58 -6.49 -26.13 -13.56
C GLY A 58 -6.82 -27.34 -12.69
N ALA A 59 -8.08 -27.48 -12.32
CA ALA A 59 -8.59 -28.63 -11.60
C ALA A 59 -9.56 -29.38 -12.51
N SER A 60 -9.19 -30.59 -12.91
CA SER A 60 -10.01 -31.39 -13.85
C SER A 60 -10.98 -32.37 -13.15
N ILE A 61 -10.63 -32.82 -11.94
CA ILE A 61 -11.44 -33.78 -11.17
C ILE A 61 -11.84 -33.25 -9.80
N SER A 62 -10.90 -32.57 -9.12
CA SER A 62 -11.10 -32.08 -7.75
C SER A 62 -12.12 -30.92 -7.62
N ARG A 63 -12.43 -30.27 -8.73
CA ARG A 63 -13.43 -29.20 -8.82
C ARG A 63 -14.23 -29.37 -10.11
N TYR A 64 -15.52 -29.11 -10.05
CA TYR A 64 -16.37 -29.02 -11.23
C TYR A 64 -16.02 -27.73 -12.01
N PRO A 65 -15.56 -27.83 -13.25
CA PRO A 65 -15.22 -26.65 -14.07
C PRO A 65 -16.49 -25.92 -14.51
N LEU A 66 -16.46 -24.59 -14.44
CA LEU A 66 -17.54 -23.74 -14.95
C LEU A 66 -17.49 -23.69 -16.47
N GLU A 67 -18.66 -23.83 -17.10
CA GLU A 67 -18.84 -23.56 -18.53
C GLU A 67 -18.97 -22.05 -18.76
N GLY A 68 -17.86 -21.35 -18.93
CA GLY A 68 -17.78 -19.89 -18.90
C GLY A 68 -18.69 -19.14 -19.87
N TYR A 69 -19.21 -19.81 -20.92
CA TYR A 69 -20.18 -19.26 -21.86
C TYR A 69 -21.65 -19.50 -21.44
N ARG A 70 -21.91 -20.36 -20.48
CA ARG A 70 -23.25 -20.69 -19.98
C ARG A 70 -23.46 -20.27 -18.53
N GLU A 71 -22.40 -20.30 -17.74
CA GLU A 71 -22.45 -20.09 -16.28
C GLU A 71 -21.72 -18.82 -15.90
N LYS A 72 -22.37 -18.01 -15.08
CA LYS A 72 -21.79 -16.76 -14.57
C LYS A 72 -20.87 -17.06 -13.40
N CYS A 73 -19.63 -16.61 -13.46
CA CYS A 73 -18.71 -16.64 -12.33
C CYS A 73 -19.12 -15.60 -11.29
N GLU A 74 -19.23 -16.01 -10.02
CA GLU A 74 -19.48 -15.10 -8.91
C GLU A 74 -18.19 -14.36 -8.55
N THR A 75 -18.21 -13.03 -8.66
CA THR A 75 -17.06 -12.16 -8.36
C THR A 75 -17.30 -11.29 -7.14
N LYS A 76 -18.53 -11.29 -6.60
CA LYS A 76 -18.90 -10.44 -5.46
C LYS A 76 -18.15 -10.85 -4.20
N VAL A 77 -17.64 -9.86 -3.47
CA VAL A 77 -16.95 -10.04 -2.19
C VAL A 77 -17.62 -9.17 -1.13
N ILE A 78 -17.85 -9.74 0.04
CA ILE A 78 -18.42 -9.01 1.19
C ILE A 78 -17.41 -9.04 2.33
N LEU A 79 -16.95 -7.88 2.76
CA LEU A 79 -15.95 -7.71 3.81
C LEU A 79 -16.60 -7.23 5.11
N GLY A 80 -16.19 -7.79 6.24
CA GLY A 80 -16.60 -7.32 7.58
C GLY A 80 -17.93 -7.87 8.09
N THR A 81 -18.42 -8.98 7.55
CA THR A 81 -19.72 -9.59 7.91
C THR A 81 -19.85 -9.97 9.39
N ARG A 82 -18.70 -10.18 10.09
CA ARG A 82 -18.73 -10.65 11.48
C ARG A 82 -19.08 -9.57 12.49
N PHE A 83 -18.62 -8.33 12.27
CA PHE A 83 -18.72 -7.28 13.29
C PHE A 83 -19.32 -5.96 12.79
N ALA A 84 -19.24 -5.66 11.49
CA ALA A 84 -19.76 -4.43 10.96
C ALA A 84 -21.28 -4.51 10.75
N LYS A 85 -21.99 -3.46 11.15
CA LYS A 85 -23.44 -3.34 10.86
C LYS A 85 -23.70 -3.19 9.37
N ASN A 86 -22.78 -2.52 8.66
CA ASN A 86 -22.82 -2.29 7.21
C ASN A 86 -21.54 -2.89 6.59
N PRO A 87 -21.53 -4.17 6.24
CA PRO A 87 -20.40 -4.78 5.55
C PRO A 87 -20.09 -4.07 4.24
N LEU A 88 -18.81 -4.08 3.82
CA LEU A 88 -18.41 -3.52 2.54
C LEU A 88 -18.60 -4.56 1.44
N GLU A 89 -19.55 -4.32 0.55
CA GLU A 89 -19.82 -5.17 -0.59
C GLU A 89 -19.07 -4.66 -1.83
N LEU A 90 -18.33 -5.55 -2.51
CA LEU A 90 -17.59 -5.29 -3.72
C LEU A 90 -18.11 -6.19 -4.83
N ASP A 91 -18.37 -5.62 -6.02
CA ASP A 91 -18.84 -6.42 -7.16
C ASP A 91 -17.71 -7.23 -7.81
N ILE A 92 -16.46 -6.78 -7.59
CA ILE A 92 -15.24 -7.46 -8.04
C ILE A 92 -14.19 -7.50 -6.92
N PRO A 93 -13.35 -8.54 -6.83
CA PRO A 93 -12.34 -8.69 -5.78
C PRO A 93 -11.07 -7.86 -6.05
N ILE A 94 -11.22 -6.64 -6.58
CA ILE A 94 -10.12 -5.73 -6.92
C ILE A 94 -10.47 -4.37 -6.31
N THR A 95 -9.56 -3.80 -5.54
CA THR A 95 -9.71 -2.48 -4.90
C THR A 95 -8.61 -1.54 -5.32
N ILE A 96 -8.86 -0.24 -5.29
CA ILE A 96 -7.84 0.77 -5.55
C ILE A 96 -7.12 1.10 -4.24
N ALA A 97 -5.81 0.85 -4.23
CA ALA A 97 -4.97 1.08 -3.06
C ALA A 97 -4.87 2.56 -2.70
N GLY A 98 -4.59 2.86 -1.42
CA GLY A 98 -4.42 4.21 -0.92
C GLY A 98 -3.27 4.96 -1.58
N MET A 99 -3.57 6.14 -2.09
CA MET A 99 -2.63 7.08 -2.69
C MET A 99 -2.89 8.48 -2.13
N SER A 100 -1.91 9.06 -1.44
CA SER A 100 -2.08 10.28 -0.68
C SER A 100 -2.40 11.50 -1.52
N PHE A 101 -3.23 12.39 -0.98
CA PHE A 101 -3.34 13.76 -1.49
C PHE A 101 -2.02 14.51 -1.28
N GLY A 102 -1.56 15.16 -2.34
CA GLY A 102 -0.21 15.75 -2.39
C GLY A 102 0.76 14.92 -3.22
N ALA A 103 0.65 13.59 -3.21
CA ALA A 103 1.20 12.73 -4.27
C ALA A 103 0.28 12.76 -5.50
N LEU A 104 -1.04 12.71 -5.28
CA LEU A 104 -2.08 12.90 -6.29
C LEU A 104 -2.75 14.27 -6.12
N SER A 105 -3.27 14.81 -7.22
CA SER A 105 -4.14 15.99 -7.24
C SER A 105 -5.58 15.66 -6.85
N GLY A 106 -6.40 16.68 -6.56
CA GLY A 106 -7.83 16.52 -6.34
C GLY A 106 -8.55 15.86 -7.53
N ASN A 107 -8.24 16.30 -8.76
CA ASN A 107 -8.80 15.71 -9.98
C ASN A 107 -8.45 14.21 -10.14
N ALA A 108 -7.23 13.82 -9.76
CA ALA A 108 -6.84 12.40 -9.78
C ALA A 108 -7.62 11.60 -8.73
N LYS A 109 -7.82 12.15 -7.53
CA LYS A 109 -8.63 11.54 -6.47
C LYS A 109 -10.09 11.38 -6.90
N GLU A 110 -10.68 12.41 -7.50
CA GLU A 110 -12.01 12.36 -8.11
C GLU A 110 -12.11 11.26 -9.17
N SER A 111 -11.14 11.22 -10.10
CA SER A 111 -11.13 10.23 -11.18
C SER A 111 -11.08 8.79 -10.66
N LEU A 112 -10.29 8.54 -9.61
CA LEU A 112 -10.23 7.24 -8.94
C LEU A 112 -11.55 6.88 -8.26
N GLY A 113 -12.19 7.85 -7.59
CA GLY A 113 -13.50 7.67 -6.97
C GLY A 113 -14.57 7.30 -7.99
N ARG A 114 -14.64 8.03 -9.10
CA ARG A 114 -15.58 7.76 -10.21
C ARG A 114 -15.31 6.39 -10.84
N GLY A 115 -14.04 6.07 -11.12
CA GLY A 115 -13.66 4.78 -11.68
C GLY A 115 -13.99 3.59 -10.78
N ALA A 116 -13.71 3.71 -9.49
CA ALA A 116 -14.08 2.69 -8.49
C ALA A 116 -15.61 2.49 -8.41
N THR A 117 -16.35 3.60 -8.41
CA THR A 117 -17.83 3.58 -8.39
C THR A 117 -18.40 2.88 -9.61
N LEU A 118 -17.90 3.20 -10.81
CA LEU A 118 -18.32 2.56 -12.05
C LEU A 118 -18.01 1.05 -12.09
N ALA A 119 -16.89 0.65 -11.48
CA ALA A 119 -16.50 -0.75 -11.40
C ALA A 119 -17.15 -1.52 -10.23
N GLY A 120 -18.00 -0.87 -9.41
CA GLY A 120 -18.63 -1.48 -8.24
C GLY A 120 -17.66 -1.86 -7.13
N THR A 121 -16.49 -1.20 -7.08
CA THR A 121 -15.44 -1.46 -6.09
C THR A 121 -15.12 -0.24 -5.23
N SER A 122 -14.09 -0.35 -4.38
CA SER A 122 -13.66 0.71 -3.48
C SER A 122 -12.36 1.37 -3.91
N THR A 123 -12.21 2.65 -3.55
CA THR A 123 -10.94 3.35 -3.49
C THR A 123 -10.55 3.64 -2.04
N THR A 124 -9.29 4.03 -1.82
CA THR A 124 -8.73 4.21 -0.48
C THR A 124 -8.01 5.56 -0.39
N THR A 125 -8.19 6.27 0.73
CA THR A 125 -7.72 7.66 0.87
C THR A 125 -6.21 7.82 0.76
N GLY A 126 -5.43 6.95 1.39
CA GLY A 126 -3.98 7.15 1.51
C GLY A 126 -3.59 8.07 2.66
N ASP A 127 -2.29 8.43 2.71
CA ASP A 127 -1.72 9.28 3.76
C ASP A 127 -2.11 10.76 3.54
N GLY A 128 -2.59 11.43 4.56
CA GLY A 128 -2.94 12.85 4.50
C GLY A 128 -4.43 13.16 4.59
N GLY A 129 -5.26 12.17 4.89
CA GLY A 129 -6.69 12.36 5.14
C GLY A 129 -7.58 12.16 3.92
N MET A 130 -8.88 12.35 4.12
CA MET A 130 -9.93 12.23 3.12
C MET A 130 -10.12 13.55 2.38
N THR A 131 -10.11 13.55 1.06
CA THR A 131 -10.50 14.72 0.27
C THR A 131 -12.00 14.74 0.03
N GLU A 132 -12.56 15.93 -0.13
CA GLU A 132 -13.99 16.09 -0.46
C GLU A 132 -14.32 15.46 -1.81
N GLU A 133 -13.47 15.70 -2.82
CA GLU A 133 -13.64 15.14 -4.17
C GLU A 133 -13.68 13.63 -4.17
N GLU A 134 -12.78 13.00 -3.41
CA GLU A 134 -12.76 11.54 -3.32
C GLU A 134 -14.01 11.00 -2.62
N ARG A 135 -14.42 11.63 -1.52
CA ARG A 135 -15.61 11.21 -0.79
C ARG A 135 -16.88 11.38 -1.63
N GLU A 136 -17.02 12.51 -2.28
CA GLU A 136 -18.22 12.84 -3.08
C GLU A 136 -18.44 11.88 -4.25
N HIS A 137 -17.33 11.48 -4.90
CA HIS A 137 -17.37 10.66 -6.11
C HIS A 137 -17.16 9.16 -5.88
N SER A 138 -16.94 8.73 -4.64
CA SER A 138 -16.74 7.31 -4.30
C SER A 138 -17.98 6.74 -3.64
N SER A 139 -18.63 5.75 -4.27
CA SER A 139 -19.73 5.01 -3.63
C SER A 139 -19.23 4.16 -2.45
N LYS A 140 -17.95 3.77 -2.47
CA LYS A 140 -17.29 2.93 -1.47
C LYS A 140 -15.88 3.49 -1.23
N LEU A 141 -15.68 4.22 -0.13
CA LEU A 141 -14.41 4.84 0.23
C LEU A 141 -13.85 4.25 1.51
N VAL A 142 -12.64 3.72 1.41
CA VAL A 142 -11.90 3.18 2.55
C VAL A 142 -11.01 4.26 3.14
N TYR A 143 -11.11 4.51 4.43
CA TYR A 143 -10.20 5.42 5.12
C TYR A 143 -8.92 4.68 5.52
N GLN A 144 -7.78 5.17 5.07
CA GLN A 144 -6.49 4.58 5.41
C GLN A 144 -5.95 5.19 6.71
N TYR A 145 -5.94 4.39 7.78
CA TYR A 145 -5.44 4.75 9.09
C TYR A 145 -3.95 4.41 9.20
N LEU A 146 -3.11 5.44 9.12
CA LEU A 146 -1.65 5.30 9.00
C LEU A 146 -0.92 5.72 10.29
N PRO A 147 0.34 5.27 10.45
CA PRO A 147 1.19 5.67 11.59
C PRO A 147 1.38 7.17 11.74
N SER A 148 1.40 7.92 10.65
CA SER A 148 1.62 9.37 10.64
C SER A 148 0.48 10.19 11.26
N ARG A 149 -0.74 9.67 11.19
CA ARG A 149 -1.96 10.41 11.60
C ARG A 149 -2.19 11.73 10.85
N TYR A 150 -1.53 11.96 9.72
CA TYR A 150 -1.72 13.17 8.93
C TYR A 150 -3.17 13.31 8.45
N GLY A 151 -3.82 14.41 8.85
CA GLY A 151 -5.22 14.68 8.50
C GLY A 151 -6.24 13.74 9.15
N MET A 152 -5.83 12.89 10.09
CA MET A 152 -6.75 12.00 10.77
C MET A 152 -7.68 12.77 11.69
N ASN A 153 -8.97 12.54 11.53
CA ASN A 153 -10.00 13.09 12.40
C ASN A 153 -11.21 12.15 12.48
N PRO A 154 -11.95 12.15 13.60
CA PRO A 154 -13.11 11.27 13.80
C PRO A 154 -14.28 11.52 12.84
N VAL A 155 -14.40 12.73 12.29
CA VAL A 155 -15.49 13.08 11.37
C VAL A 155 -15.32 12.31 10.07
N ASP A 156 -14.11 12.30 9.51
CA ASP A 156 -13.81 11.58 8.27
C ASP A 156 -13.88 10.06 8.47
N LEU A 157 -13.45 9.55 9.65
CA LEU A 157 -13.62 8.13 9.98
C LEU A 157 -15.09 7.70 9.94
N ARG A 158 -16.01 8.55 10.40
CA ARG A 158 -17.45 8.27 10.37
C ARG A 158 -18.08 8.35 8.97
N LYS A 159 -17.43 9.06 8.04
CA LYS A 159 -17.87 9.19 6.64
C LYS A 159 -17.36 8.05 5.76
N ALA A 160 -16.40 7.27 6.23
CA ALA A 160 -15.82 6.17 5.48
C ALA A 160 -16.75 4.95 5.44
N ASP A 161 -16.62 4.13 4.40
CA ASP A 161 -17.35 2.87 4.24
C ASP A 161 -16.56 1.67 4.80
N ALA A 162 -15.27 1.84 5.06
CA ALA A 162 -14.39 0.91 5.77
C ALA A 162 -13.16 1.64 6.30
N ILE A 163 -12.43 1.02 7.23
CA ILE A 163 -11.15 1.51 7.74
C ILE A 163 -10.07 0.47 7.46
N GLU A 164 -8.97 0.89 6.84
CA GLU A 164 -7.76 0.09 6.64
C GLU A 164 -6.66 0.59 7.58
N ILE A 165 -6.30 -0.22 8.58
CA ILE A 165 -5.15 0.07 9.46
C ILE A 165 -3.88 -0.43 8.76
N VAL A 166 -2.96 0.47 8.45
CA VAL A 166 -1.70 0.13 7.78
C VAL A 166 -0.63 -0.20 8.80
N VAL A 167 -0.27 -1.47 8.89
CA VAL A 167 0.85 -1.94 9.70
C VAL A 167 2.12 -2.01 8.86
N GLY A 168 2.00 -2.40 7.60
CA GLY A 168 3.10 -2.49 6.67
C GLY A 168 2.64 -2.67 5.23
N GLN A 169 3.60 -2.62 4.32
CA GLN A 169 3.37 -2.83 2.88
C GLN A 169 4.67 -3.26 2.19
N GLY A 170 4.56 -3.92 1.04
CA GLY A 170 5.71 -4.51 0.34
C GLY A 170 6.62 -3.48 -0.32
N ALA A 171 6.08 -2.42 -0.92
CA ALA A 171 6.84 -1.49 -1.75
C ALA A 171 7.86 -0.63 -0.98
N LYS A 172 7.62 -0.34 0.29
CA LYS A 172 8.51 0.43 1.18
C LYS A 172 8.44 -0.12 2.61
N PRO A 173 8.96 -1.31 2.86
CA PRO A 173 8.92 -1.94 4.17
C PRO A 173 9.74 -1.15 5.18
N GLY A 174 9.19 -0.94 6.38
CA GLY A 174 9.83 -0.21 7.47
C GLY A 174 10.01 1.29 7.22
N GLY A 175 9.48 1.82 6.12
CA GLY A 175 9.49 3.24 5.80
C GLY A 175 8.08 3.80 5.65
N GLY A 176 7.82 4.98 6.22
CA GLY A 176 6.62 5.75 5.94
C GLY A 176 6.67 6.47 4.60
N GLY A 177 5.58 7.14 4.24
CA GLY A 177 5.55 8.03 3.08
C GLY A 177 6.46 9.25 3.27
N MET A 178 6.95 9.81 2.18
CA MET A 178 7.68 11.07 2.17
C MET A 178 7.10 12.00 1.12
N LEU A 179 6.85 13.24 1.51
CA LEU A 179 6.40 14.30 0.61
C LEU A 179 7.34 15.50 0.79
N LEU A 180 8.03 15.88 -0.29
CA LEU A 180 8.98 16.98 -0.25
C LEU A 180 8.28 18.33 -0.05
N GLY A 181 8.90 19.23 0.67
CA GLY A 181 8.38 20.56 0.99
C GLY A 181 7.89 21.33 -0.22
N GLN A 182 8.59 21.22 -1.35
CA GLN A 182 8.17 21.84 -2.62
C GLN A 182 6.82 21.35 -3.17
N LYS A 183 6.35 20.16 -2.74
CA LYS A 183 5.03 19.62 -3.09
C LYS A 183 3.95 19.92 -2.04
N ILE A 184 4.33 20.53 -0.91
CA ILE A 184 3.39 20.86 0.15
C ILE A 184 2.72 22.19 -0.19
N SER A 185 1.60 22.13 -0.90
CA SER A 185 0.71 23.27 -1.14
C SER A 185 0.00 23.70 0.15
N ASP A 186 -0.63 24.86 0.15
CA ASP A 186 -1.42 25.34 1.30
C ASP A 186 -2.50 24.34 1.68
N ARG A 187 -3.21 23.77 0.71
CA ARG A 187 -4.24 22.78 0.94
C ARG A 187 -3.66 21.48 1.54
N VAL A 188 -2.52 21.01 1.06
CA VAL A 188 -1.86 19.80 1.63
C VAL A 188 -1.43 20.08 3.08
N ALA A 189 -0.83 21.24 3.35
CA ALA A 189 -0.43 21.64 4.68
C ALA A 189 -1.62 21.71 5.64
N GLN A 190 -2.71 22.34 5.22
CA GLN A 190 -3.96 22.43 5.98
C GLN A 190 -4.57 21.05 6.26
N MET A 191 -4.72 20.21 5.23
CA MET A 191 -5.29 18.86 5.39
C MET A 191 -4.48 17.97 6.33
N ARG A 192 -3.14 18.09 6.28
CA ARG A 192 -2.26 17.29 7.14
C ARG A 192 -2.03 17.89 8.51
N ASN A 193 -2.49 19.13 8.73
CA ASN A 193 -2.21 19.93 9.92
C ASN A 193 -0.70 20.06 10.19
N LEU A 194 0.06 20.39 9.14
CA LEU A 194 1.51 20.50 9.15
C LEU A 194 1.98 21.78 8.45
N PRO A 195 3.17 22.29 8.78
CA PRO A 195 3.72 23.48 8.14
C PRO A 195 3.94 23.30 6.63
N LYS A 196 3.70 24.37 5.86
CA LYS A 196 4.00 24.44 4.44
C LYS A 196 5.52 24.52 4.20
N GLY A 197 5.97 23.94 3.10
CA GLY A 197 7.34 24.09 2.61
C GLY A 197 8.38 23.24 3.34
N ILE A 198 7.98 22.40 4.28
CA ILE A 198 8.85 21.50 5.03
C ILE A 198 8.58 20.06 4.60
N ASP A 199 9.65 19.28 4.39
CA ASP A 199 9.55 17.87 4.05
C ASP A 199 8.76 17.09 5.13
N GLN A 200 7.76 16.35 4.69
CA GLN A 200 6.90 15.57 5.57
C GLN A 200 7.22 14.08 5.43
N ARG A 201 7.59 13.47 6.53
CA ARG A 201 7.91 12.04 6.58
C ARG A 201 6.98 11.34 7.57
N SER A 202 6.31 10.31 7.08
CA SER A 202 5.44 9.46 7.92
C SER A 202 6.26 8.59 8.86
N SER A 203 5.72 8.34 10.05
CA SER A 203 6.30 7.42 11.03
C SER A 203 6.37 5.99 10.49
N CYS A 204 7.34 5.21 10.96
CA CYS A 204 7.49 3.79 10.60
C CYS A 204 6.52 2.88 11.38
N ARG A 205 6.06 3.33 12.54
CA ARG A 205 5.18 2.57 13.44
C ARG A 205 4.06 3.46 13.98
N HIS A 206 2.98 2.84 14.38
CA HIS A 206 1.90 3.54 15.08
C HIS A 206 2.39 4.04 16.45
N PRO A 207 2.00 5.26 16.84
CA PRO A 207 2.47 5.85 18.11
C PRO A 207 1.77 5.29 19.35
N ASP A 208 0.60 4.69 19.19
CA ASP A 208 -0.36 4.40 20.24
C ASP A 208 -0.59 2.88 20.48
N TRP A 209 0.18 2.02 19.82
CA TRP A 209 0.18 0.59 20.09
C TRP A 209 1.49 -0.07 19.63
N THR A 210 1.86 -1.19 20.28
CA THR A 210 3.12 -1.91 20.05
C THR A 210 2.96 -3.39 19.76
N GLY A 211 1.84 -3.97 20.15
CA GLY A 211 1.57 -5.40 19.98
C GLY A 211 0.10 -5.68 19.68
N PRO A 212 -0.26 -6.97 19.50
CA PRO A 212 -1.62 -7.36 19.15
C PRO A 212 -2.66 -7.00 20.23
N ASP A 213 -2.29 -7.01 21.49
CA ASP A 213 -3.22 -6.68 22.58
C ASP A 213 -3.57 -5.18 22.57
N ASP A 214 -2.57 -4.31 22.33
CA ASP A 214 -2.82 -2.88 22.14
C ASP A 214 -3.58 -2.60 20.85
N LEU A 215 -3.32 -3.38 19.80
CA LEU A 215 -4.03 -3.27 18.52
C LEU A 215 -5.51 -3.61 18.68
N GLU A 216 -5.87 -4.60 19.50
CA GLU A 216 -7.26 -4.90 19.83
C GLU A 216 -7.96 -3.69 20.45
N ILE A 217 -7.31 -3.00 21.42
CA ILE A 217 -7.84 -1.77 22.03
C ILE A 217 -8.06 -0.70 20.96
N LYS A 218 -7.11 -0.52 20.03
CA LYS A 218 -7.23 0.43 18.93
C LYS A 218 -8.37 0.08 17.97
N ILE A 219 -8.56 -1.19 17.67
CA ILE A 219 -9.68 -1.63 16.84
C ILE A 219 -11.02 -1.34 17.52
N LEU A 220 -11.12 -1.59 18.82
CA LEU A 220 -12.33 -1.26 19.59
C LEU A 220 -12.60 0.24 19.60
N GLU A 221 -11.58 1.08 19.81
CA GLU A 221 -11.71 2.54 19.71
C GLU A 221 -12.26 2.98 18.34
N LEU A 222 -11.72 2.44 17.25
CA LEU A 222 -12.20 2.78 15.90
C LEU A 222 -13.64 2.28 15.65
N ARG A 223 -14.02 1.14 16.22
CA ARG A 223 -15.40 0.64 16.18
C ARG A 223 -16.35 1.58 16.91
N GLU A 224 -15.97 2.05 18.10
CA GLU A 224 -16.78 3.03 18.85
C GLU A 224 -16.90 4.35 18.11
N ILE A 225 -15.81 4.89 17.54
CA ILE A 225 -15.84 6.11 16.72
C ILE A 225 -16.83 5.97 15.56
N THR A 226 -16.91 4.81 14.92
CA THR A 226 -17.82 4.55 13.79
C THR A 226 -19.16 3.94 14.19
N SER A 227 -19.43 3.81 15.48
CA SER A 227 -20.63 3.16 16.04
C SER A 227 -20.85 1.74 15.50
N TRP A 228 -19.76 1.01 15.27
CA TRP A 228 -19.72 -0.36 14.73
C TRP A 228 -20.37 -0.48 13.33
N LYS A 229 -20.41 0.63 12.58
CA LYS A 229 -21.05 0.62 11.27
C LYS A 229 -20.21 -0.02 10.19
N VAL A 230 -18.91 0.25 10.17
CA VAL A 230 -18.04 -0.10 9.04
C VAL A 230 -17.05 -1.19 9.39
N PRO A 231 -16.61 -2.00 8.42
CA PRO A 231 -15.56 -2.98 8.64
C PRO A 231 -14.20 -2.32 8.87
N ILE A 232 -13.38 -3.00 9.66
CA ILE A 232 -11.99 -2.64 9.89
C ILE A 232 -11.13 -3.83 9.48
N TYR A 233 -10.10 -3.58 8.69
CA TYR A 233 -9.13 -4.60 8.29
C TYR A 233 -7.70 -4.07 8.36
N LEU A 234 -6.75 -5.01 8.40
CA LEU A 234 -5.34 -4.69 8.51
C LEU A 234 -4.63 -4.89 7.17
N LYS A 235 -3.79 -3.91 6.82
CA LYS A 235 -2.83 -4.03 5.74
C LYS A 235 -1.47 -4.39 6.31
N ILE A 236 -0.99 -5.58 6.00
CA ILE A 236 0.29 -6.12 6.47
C ILE A 236 1.25 -6.31 5.29
N ALA A 237 2.56 -6.31 5.56
CA ALA A 237 3.55 -6.76 4.59
C ALA A 237 3.63 -8.28 4.58
N GLY A 238 3.77 -8.87 3.38
CA GLY A 238 3.82 -10.34 3.22
C GLY A 238 5.16 -10.98 3.61
N ALA A 239 5.86 -10.47 4.63
CA ALA A 239 7.17 -10.97 5.03
C ALA A 239 7.10 -12.27 5.85
N ARG A 240 6.17 -12.34 6.79
CA ARG A 240 5.89 -13.54 7.60
C ARG A 240 4.38 -13.79 7.65
N PRO A 241 3.76 -14.15 6.51
CA PRO A 241 2.30 -14.07 6.34
C PRO A 241 1.53 -14.94 7.33
N TYR A 242 2.03 -16.11 7.71
CA TYR A 242 1.34 -16.97 8.68
C TYR A 242 1.28 -16.36 10.08
N PHE A 243 2.42 -15.90 10.59
CA PHE A 243 2.52 -15.32 11.93
C PHE A 243 1.81 -13.97 12.02
N ASP A 244 2.05 -13.10 11.05
CA ASP A 244 1.46 -11.76 11.03
C ASP A 244 -0.06 -11.83 10.85
N THR A 245 -0.57 -12.76 10.03
CA THR A 245 -2.01 -12.99 9.89
C THR A 245 -2.62 -13.57 11.17
N ALA A 246 -1.96 -14.54 11.82
CA ALA A 246 -2.46 -15.10 13.08
C ALA A 246 -2.58 -14.03 14.17
N LEU A 247 -1.58 -13.15 14.29
CA LEU A 247 -1.61 -12.03 15.23
C LEU A 247 -2.69 -10.99 14.88
N ALA A 248 -2.85 -10.69 13.59
CA ALA A 248 -3.89 -9.79 13.11
C ALA A 248 -5.32 -10.31 13.37
N VAL A 249 -5.51 -11.63 13.25
CA VAL A 249 -6.80 -12.28 13.53
C VAL A 249 -7.09 -12.35 15.03
N LYS A 250 -6.05 -12.46 15.86
CA LYS A 250 -6.18 -12.44 17.32
C LYS A 250 -6.65 -11.07 17.82
N ALA A 251 -6.13 -9.98 17.27
CA ALA A 251 -6.53 -8.61 17.58
C ALA A 251 -7.92 -8.26 16.99
#